data_70e536a0afa249f91fcd6a7791586e54
#
_entry.id   70e536a0afa249f91fcd6a7791586e54
#
_cell.length_a   1.000
_cell.length_b   1.000
_cell.length_c   1.000
_cell.angle_alpha   90.00
_cell.angle_beta   90.00
_cell.angle_gamma   90.00
#
_symmetry.space_group_name_H-M   'P 1'
#
loop_
_entity.id
_entity.type
_entity.pdbx_description
1 polymer ?
#
loop_
_entity_poly.entity_id
_entity_poly.type
_entity_poly.pdbx_seq_one_letter_code
_entity_poly.pdbx_strand_id
1 'polypeptide(L)'
;PNGLAVRVLPKPGFAEKFAFLGTNFGSDDVCFTWNGERHTVPDGTAHFLEHRMFSLPDCDPEDAFSRLGAQVNAFTDYAMTGYYFSCTEHFDDCLRLLLRMVMTPDFPCAAMASEREVIADEIALYADSPADCAQERLYRALYRRHPIRTPITGTRTSIRRVTPEVLQLCFDAFYRCLLYTSPSPRDS
;
A
#
# COMPACT_ATOMS: atom_id res chain seq x y z
N PRO A 1 15.93 13.57 14.34
CA PRO A 1 14.57 13.05 14.28
C PRO A 1 14.00 13.32 12.89
N ASN A 2 13.60 12.25 12.22
CA ASN A 2 13.14 12.28 10.82
C ASN A 2 11.58 12.30 10.72
N GLY A 3 10.87 12.56 11.83
CA GLY A 3 9.42 12.59 11.88
C GLY A 3 8.71 11.24 11.94
N LEU A 4 9.42 10.11 11.80
CA LEU A 4 8.82 8.79 11.92
C LEU A 4 8.34 8.56 13.37
N ALA A 5 7.04 8.32 13.54
CA ALA A 5 6.47 7.95 14.83
C ALA A 5 6.70 6.45 15.08
N VAL A 6 7.52 6.12 16.07
CA VAL A 6 7.78 4.74 16.48
C VAL A 6 7.07 4.44 17.80
N ARG A 7 6.32 3.35 17.83
CA ARG A 7 5.66 2.85 19.04
C ARG A 7 6.13 1.43 19.30
N VAL A 8 6.62 1.17 20.50
CA VAL A 8 7.04 -0.16 20.94
C VAL A 8 6.07 -0.63 22.01
N LEU A 9 5.51 -1.83 21.82
CA LEU A 9 4.58 -2.44 22.75
C LEU A 9 5.18 -3.78 23.26
N PRO A 10 5.85 -3.78 24.41
CA PRO A 10 6.40 -5.00 24.97
C PRO A 10 5.30 -6.01 25.32
N LYS A 11 5.50 -7.28 24.95
CA LYS A 11 4.61 -8.41 25.29
C LYS A 11 5.40 -9.53 25.96
N PRO A 12 5.73 -9.41 27.25
CA PRO A 12 6.49 -10.46 27.96
C PRO A 12 5.78 -11.82 27.88
N GLY A 13 6.55 -12.88 27.64
CA GLY A 13 6.03 -14.25 27.53
C GLY A 13 5.57 -14.67 26.14
N PHE A 14 5.55 -13.76 25.16
CA PHE A 14 5.29 -14.12 23.77
C PHE A 14 6.61 -14.32 23.01
N ALA A 15 6.73 -15.46 22.32
CA ALA A 15 7.88 -15.73 21.44
C ALA A 15 7.75 -15.00 20.10
N GLU A 16 6.51 -14.84 19.61
CA GLU A 16 6.24 -14.15 18.36
C GLU A 16 6.43 -12.64 18.49
N LYS A 17 7.09 -12.07 17.52
CA LYS A 17 7.34 -10.64 17.37
C LYS A 17 6.64 -10.15 16.12
N PHE A 18 6.13 -8.94 16.17
CA PHE A 18 5.37 -8.33 15.08
C PHE A 18 5.89 -6.90 14.84
N ALA A 19 6.03 -6.52 13.59
CA ALA A 19 6.27 -5.14 13.21
C ALA A 19 5.27 -4.70 12.14
N PHE A 20 4.82 -3.46 12.24
CA PHE A 20 3.89 -2.83 11.32
C PHE A 20 4.42 -1.47 10.91
N LEU A 21 4.40 -1.19 9.62
CA LEU A 21 4.69 0.12 9.03
C LEU A 21 3.48 0.59 8.23
N GLY A 22 2.89 1.72 8.61
CA GLY A 22 1.72 2.28 7.95
C GLY A 22 2.01 3.63 7.31
N THR A 23 1.38 3.90 6.18
CA THR A 23 1.32 5.22 5.56
C THR A 23 -0.12 5.70 5.47
N ASN A 24 -0.34 7.02 5.59
CA ASN A 24 -1.65 7.65 5.41
C ASN A 24 -1.99 7.83 3.92
N PHE A 25 -1.87 6.76 3.16
CA PHE A 25 -2.26 6.69 1.76
C PHE A 25 -3.17 5.49 1.56
N GLY A 26 -4.39 5.72 1.16
CA GLY A 26 -5.39 4.70 0.91
C GLY A 26 -6.16 4.93 -0.38
N SER A 27 -7.16 4.09 -0.65
CA SER A 27 -7.92 4.17 -1.89
C SER A 27 -8.78 5.44 -2.03
N ASP A 28 -9.03 6.16 -0.93
CA ASP A 28 -9.75 7.43 -0.95
C ASP A 28 -8.88 8.63 -1.40
N ASP A 29 -7.55 8.47 -1.41
CA ASP A 29 -6.59 9.51 -1.76
C ASP A 29 -6.39 9.66 -3.28
N VAL A 30 -7.49 9.72 -4.02
CA VAL A 30 -7.48 9.92 -5.49
C VAL A 30 -7.25 11.38 -5.89
N CYS A 31 -7.40 12.32 -4.95
CA CYS A 31 -7.18 13.74 -5.19
C CYS A 31 -6.50 14.38 -3.97
N PHE A 32 -5.31 14.93 -4.16
CA PHE A 32 -4.49 15.50 -3.09
C PHE A 32 -3.66 16.69 -3.59
N THR A 33 -3.13 17.47 -2.65
CA THR A 33 -2.18 18.56 -2.96
C THR A 33 -0.78 18.13 -2.57
N TRP A 34 0.18 18.27 -3.49
CA TRP A 34 1.59 18.00 -3.27
C TRP A 34 2.44 19.11 -3.89
N ASN A 35 3.39 19.66 -3.13
CA ASN A 35 4.24 20.80 -3.54
C ASN A 35 3.44 22.01 -4.06
N GLY A 36 2.23 22.25 -3.52
CA GLY A 36 1.37 23.35 -3.91
C GLY A 36 0.54 23.12 -5.17
N GLU A 37 0.67 21.95 -5.79
CA GLU A 37 -0.09 21.54 -6.97
C GLU A 37 -1.15 20.49 -6.61
N ARG A 38 -2.32 20.59 -7.22
CA ARG A 38 -3.39 19.61 -7.07
C ARG A 38 -3.22 18.48 -8.07
N HIS A 39 -3.15 17.28 -7.55
CA HIS A 39 -3.01 16.05 -8.33
C HIS A 39 -4.28 15.20 -8.24
N THR A 40 -4.58 14.49 -9.33
CA THR A 40 -5.64 13.48 -9.36
C THR A 40 -5.05 12.21 -9.99
N VAL A 41 -5.22 11.10 -9.30
CA VAL A 41 -4.69 9.79 -9.71
C VAL A 41 -5.83 8.82 -10.01
N PRO A 42 -5.61 7.78 -10.80
CA PRO A 42 -6.61 6.75 -11.08
C PRO A 42 -7.04 6.00 -9.81
N ASP A 43 -8.30 5.61 -9.72
CA ASP A 43 -8.78 4.68 -8.68
C ASP A 43 -7.94 3.39 -8.72
N GLY A 44 -7.65 2.83 -7.54
CA GLY A 44 -6.82 1.64 -7.37
C GLY A 44 -5.30 1.92 -7.35
N THR A 45 -4.87 3.19 -7.43
CA THR A 45 -3.43 3.54 -7.39
C THR A 45 -2.77 3.14 -6.08
N ALA A 46 -3.44 3.31 -4.92
CA ALA A 46 -2.88 2.93 -3.62
C ALA A 46 -2.63 1.41 -3.54
N HIS A 47 -3.59 0.61 -3.96
CA HIS A 47 -3.48 -0.84 -4.00
C HIS A 47 -2.43 -1.30 -5.02
N PHE A 48 -2.38 -0.67 -6.20
CA PHE A 48 -1.32 -0.96 -7.18
C PHE A 48 0.08 -0.65 -6.62
N LEU A 49 0.22 0.46 -5.89
CA LEU A 49 1.47 0.83 -5.25
C LEU A 49 1.86 -0.20 -4.17
N GLU A 50 0.92 -0.68 -3.37
CA GLU A 50 1.14 -1.74 -2.40
C GLU A 50 1.76 -2.98 -3.04
N HIS A 51 1.16 -3.52 -4.11
CA HIS A 51 1.70 -4.64 -4.88
C HIS A 51 3.13 -4.37 -5.34
N ARG A 52 3.41 -3.16 -5.85
CA ARG A 52 4.74 -2.81 -6.35
C ARG A 52 5.80 -2.64 -5.27
N MET A 53 5.40 -2.47 -3.99
CA MET A 53 6.35 -2.47 -2.88
C MET A 53 6.94 -3.86 -2.60
N PHE A 54 6.30 -4.95 -3.02
CA PHE A 54 6.85 -6.31 -2.95
C PHE A 54 7.84 -6.60 -4.07
N SER A 55 8.66 -5.62 -4.44
CA SER A 55 9.67 -5.76 -5.47
C SER A 55 10.97 -5.09 -5.01
N LEU A 56 12.04 -5.86 -4.98
CA LEU A 56 13.40 -5.35 -4.77
C LEU A 56 14.27 -5.73 -5.97
N PRO A 57 15.27 -4.90 -6.31
CA PRO A 57 16.08 -5.14 -7.51
C PRO A 57 16.92 -6.43 -7.47
N ASP A 58 17.23 -6.92 -6.28
CA ASP A 58 18.20 -8.00 -6.03
C ASP A 58 17.60 -9.26 -5.39
N CYS A 59 16.37 -9.21 -4.93
CA CYS A 59 15.69 -10.36 -4.33
C CYS A 59 14.16 -10.22 -4.36
N ASP A 60 13.48 -11.35 -4.26
CA ASP A 60 12.09 -11.42 -3.92
C ASP A 60 11.92 -11.22 -2.41
N PRO A 61 11.15 -10.19 -1.94
CA PRO A 61 10.97 -9.96 -0.52
C PRO A 61 10.28 -11.12 0.21
N GLU A 62 9.27 -11.76 -0.37
CA GLU A 62 8.57 -12.89 0.26
C GLU A 62 9.51 -14.06 0.51
N ASP A 63 10.32 -14.41 -0.47
CA ASP A 63 11.37 -15.43 -0.33
C ASP A 63 12.39 -15.03 0.73
N ALA A 64 12.79 -13.76 0.78
CA ALA A 64 13.78 -13.29 1.75
C ALA A 64 13.22 -13.36 3.19
N PHE A 65 11.97 -12.97 3.43
CA PHE A 65 11.29 -13.15 4.73
C PHE A 65 11.14 -14.62 5.10
N SER A 66 10.74 -15.46 4.15
CA SER A 66 10.60 -16.91 4.35
C SER A 66 11.90 -17.56 4.80
N ARG A 67 13.05 -17.17 4.23
CA ARG A 67 14.39 -17.67 4.65
C ARG A 67 14.75 -17.25 6.08
N LEU A 68 14.20 -16.15 6.58
CA LEU A 68 14.35 -15.70 7.97
C LEU A 68 13.32 -16.33 8.92
N GLY A 69 12.47 -17.24 8.41
CA GLY A 69 11.39 -17.86 9.20
C GLY A 69 10.27 -16.88 9.57
N ALA A 70 10.10 -15.83 8.78
CA ALA A 70 9.10 -14.79 8.97
C ALA A 70 8.01 -14.85 7.89
N GLN A 71 6.84 -14.31 8.22
CA GLN A 71 5.73 -14.09 7.29
C GLN A 71 5.55 -12.59 7.10
N VAL A 72 5.59 -12.13 5.86
CA VAL A 72 5.32 -10.74 5.47
C VAL A 72 3.97 -10.65 4.79
N ASN A 73 3.28 -9.52 4.97
CA ASN A 73 2.05 -9.22 4.28
C ASN A 73 1.82 -7.70 4.22
N ALA A 74 0.85 -7.28 3.42
CA ALA A 74 0.39 -5.90 3.35
C ALA A 74 -1.11 -5.83 3.15
N PHE A 75 -1.67 -4.66 3.28
CA PHE A 75 -3.05 -4.35 2.92
C PHE A 75 -3.20 -2.89 2.57
N THR A 76 -4.12 -2.60 1.67
CA THR A 76 -4.63 -1.26 1.40
C THR A 76 -6.07 -1.16 1.90
N ASP A 77 -6.33 -0.12 2.69
CA ASP A 77 -7.68 0.26 3.11
C ASP A 77 -8.05 1.61 2.48
N TYR A 78 -9.20 2.16 2.82
CA TYR A 78 -9.67 3.45 2.30
C TYR A 78 -8.75 4.61 2.67
N ALA A 79 -8.18 4.60 3.88
CA ALA A 79 -7.44 5.72 4.44
C ALA A 79 -5.95 5.45 4.64
N MET A 80 -5.48 4.21 4.49
CA MET A 80 -4.11 3.83 4.79
C MET A 80 -3.67 2.59 4.00
N THR A 81 -2.36 2.45 3.83
CA THR A 81 -1.72 1.20 3.42
C THR A 81 -0.78 0.75 4.53
N GLY A 82 -0.80 -0.52 4.87
CA GLY A 82 0.01 -1.12 5.92
C GLY A 82 0.84 -2.28 5.42
N TYR A 83 2.08 -2.37 5.89
CA TYR A 83 3.04 -3.44 5.64
C TYR A 83 3.47 -4.03 6.97
N TYR A 84 3.50 -5.34 7.09
CA TYR A 84 3.82 -5.96 8.36
C TYR A 84 4.49 -7.32 8.19
N PHE A 85 5.19 -7.74 9.20
CA PHE A 85 5.68 -9.11 9.31
C PHE A 85 5.49 -9.64 10.73
N SER A 86 5.44 -10.97 10.83
CA SER A 86 5.60 -11.70 12.08
C SER A 86 6.77 -12.66 12.01
N CYS A 87 7.49 -12.83 13.13
CA CYS A 87 8.61 -13.75 13.24
C CYS A 87 8.82 -14.17 14.69
N THR A 88 9.53 -15.26 14.91
CA THR A 88 10.02 -15.65 16.26
C THR A 88 11.48 -15.28 16.46
N GLU A 89 12.28 -15.37 15.41
CA GLU A 89 13.71 -15.06 15.39
C GLU A 89 14.03 -14.01 14.34
N HIS A 90 15.26 -13.53 14.24
CA HIS A 90 15.75 -12.61 13.21
C HIS A 90 14.95 -11.31 13.06
N PHE A 91 14.37 -10.80 14.16
CA PHE A 91 13.49 -9.61 14.10
C PHE A 91 14.18 -8.39 13.47
N ASP A 92 15.45 -8.13 13.83
CA ASP A 92 16.18 -6.97 13.33
C ASP A 92 16.45 -7.07 11.83
N ASP A 93 16.72 -8.27 11.32
CA ASP A 93 16.93 -8.52 9.89
C ASP A 93 15.62 -8.37 9.13
N CYS A 94 14.53 -8.91 9.67
CA CYS A 94 13.17 -8.74 9.12
C CYS A 94 12.76 -7.27 9.10
N LEU A 95 13.04 -6.51 10.18
CA LEU A 95 12.73 -5.08 10.25
C LEU A 95 13.53 -4.29 9.21
N ARG A 96 14.81 -4.58 9.04
CA ARG A 96 15.65 -3.95 8.00
C ARG A 96 15.12 -4.25 6.60
N LEU A 97 14.69 -5.49 6.37
CA LEU A 97 14.13 -5.92 5.09
C LEU A 97 12.80 -5.21 4.81
N LEU A 98 11.89 -5.10 5.81
CA LEU A 98 10.64 -4.36 5.68
C LEU A 98 10.89 -2.89 5.35
N LEU A 99 11.77 -2.24 6.10
CA LEU A 99 12.11 -0.84 5.85
C LEU A 99 12.71 -0.66 4.45
N ARG A 100 13.62 -1.55 4.03
CA ARG A 100 14.20 -1.52 2.70
C ARG A 100 13.12 -1.68 1.62
N MET A 101 12.22 -2.65 1.76
CA MET A 101 11.12 -2.91 0.83
C MET A 101 10.23 -1.66 0.65
N VAL A 102 9.84 -1.01 1.75
CA VAL A 102 8.91 0.14 1.70
C VAL A 102 9.61 1.45 1.35
N MET A 103 10.94 1.55 1.53
CA MET A 103 11.68 2.80 1.30
C MET A 103 12.48 2.83 -0.01
N THR A 104 12.52 1.72 -0.75
CA THR A 104 13.28 1.62 -2.01
C THR A 104 12.31 1.33 -3.16
N PRO A 105 11.60 2.35 -3.69
CA PRO A 105 10.63 2.15 -4.76
C PRO A 105 11.34 1.74 -6.05
N ASP A 106 10.80 0.73 -6.73
CA ASP A 106 11.23 0.31 -8.06
C ASP A 106 10.01 0.03 -8.94
N PHE A 107 9.79 0.92 -9.91
CA PHE A 107 8.62 0.87 -10.80
C PHE A 107 9.00 0.70 -12.27
N PRO A 108 9.70 -0.40 -12.66
CA PRO A 108 10.08 -0.60 -14.05
C PRO A 108 8.85 -0.80 -14.93
N CYS A 109 8.83 -0.12 -16.08
CA CYS A 109 7.72 -0.20 -17.04
C CYS A 109 7.37 -1.66 -17.43
N ALA A 110 8.36 -2.53 -17.51
CA ALA A 110 8.16 -3.93 -17.87
C ALA A 110 7.31 -4.70 -16.84
N ALA A 111 7.45 -4.38 -15.55
CA ALA A 111 6.68 -5.04 -14.50
C ALA A 111 5.24 -4.53 -14.37
N MET A 112 4.94 -3.35 -14.92
CA MET A 112 3.59 -2.77 -14.84
C MET A 112 2.54 -3.58 -15.59
N ALA A 113 2.92 -4.24 -16.68
CA ALA A 113 1.99 -5.02 -17.50
C ALA A 113 1.56 -6.30 -16.77
N SER A 114 2.52 -7.05 -16.21
CA SER A 114 2.22 -8.27 -15.45
C SER A 114 1.41 -7.95 -14.18
N GLU A 115 1.75 -6.87 -13.48
CA GLU A 115 1.02 -6.48 -12.28
C GLU A 115 -0.45 -6.11 -12.57
N ARG A 116 -0.70 -5.44 -13.70
CA ARG A 116 -2.09 -5.15 -14.11
C ARG A 116 -2.93 -6.41 -14.33
N GLU A 117 -2.33 -7.48 -14.84
CA GLU A 117 -3.05 -8.76 -15.03
C GLU A 117 -3.34 -9.41 -13.66
N VAL A 118 -2.39 -9.41 -12.74
CA VAL A 118 -2.59 -9.92 -11.38
C VAL A 118 -3.73 -9.17 -10.68
N ILE A 119 -3.68 -7.83 -10.69
CA ILE A 119 -4.75 -7.02 -10.08
C ILE A 119 -6.08 -7.18 -10.82
N ALA A 120 -6.06 -7.37 -12.16
CA ALA A 120 -7.28 -7.62 -12.92
C ALA A 120 -7.95 -8.96 -12.57
N ASP A 121 -7.16 -9.98 -12.24
CA ASP A 121 -7.66 -11.26 -11.75
C ASP A 121 -8.22 -11.14 -10.34
N GLU A 122 -7.58 -10.36 -9.48
CA GLU A 122 -8.08 -10.05 -8.14
C GLU A 122 -9.41 -9.27 -8.20
N ILE A 123 -9.54 -8.28 -9.07
CA ILE A 123 -10.80 -7.57 -9.33
C ILE A 123 -11.91 -8.56 -9.75
N ALA A 124 -11.59 -9.56 -10.56
CA ALA A 124 -12.55 -10.58 -10.95
C ALA A 124 -12.96 -11.47 -9.75
N LEU A 125 -12.00 -11.82 -8.90
CA LEU A 125 -12.27 -12.61 -7.68
C LEU A 125 -13.25 -11.89 -6.75
N TYR A 126 -13.05 -10.59 -6.49
CA TYR A 126 -13.98 -9.78 -5.68
C TYR A 126 -15.34 -9.61 -6.34
N ALA A 127 -15.39 -9.52 -7.68
CA ALA A 127 -16.65 -9.43 -8.41
C ALA A 127 -17.49 -10.73 -8.32
N ASP A 128 -16.85 -11.87 -8.07
CA ASP A 128 -17.52 -13.17 -7.86
C ASP A 128 -17.92 -13.39 -6.40
N SER A 129 -17.50 -12.52 -5.46
CA SER A 129 -17.84 -12.60 -4.04
C SER A 129 -19.17 -11.88 -3.75
N PRO A 130 -20.23 -12.57 -3.28
CA PRO A 130 -21.50 -11.90 -2.93
C PRO A 130 -21.37 -10.86 -1.82
N ALA A 131 -20.47 -11.10 -0.85
CA ALA A 131 -20.24 -10.18 0.27
C ALA A 131 -19.62 -8.87 -0.22
N ASP A 132 -18.58 -8.94 -1.05
CA ASP A 132 -17.89 -7.77 -1.59
C ASP A 132 -18.80 -6.99 -2.54
N CYS A 133 -19.55 -7.68 -3.39
CA CYS A 133 -20.57 -7.07 -4.23
C CYS A 133 -21.66 -6.35 -3.43
N ALA A 134 -22.10 -6.92 -2.31
CA ALA A 134 -23.10 -6.29 -1.45
C ALA A 134 -22.54 -5.02 -0.79
N GLN A 135 -21.33 -5.08 -0.28
CA GLN A 135 -20.63 -3.93 0.32
C GLN A 135 -20.41 -2.80 -0.70
N GLU A 136 -19.94 -3.12 -1.89
CA GLU A 136 -19.74 -2.14 -2.97
C GLU A 136 -21.06 -1.44 -3.35
N ARG A 137 -22.14 -2.20 -3.53
CA ARG A 137 -23.48 -1.65 -3.82
C ARG A 137 -23.99 -0.78 -2.68
N LEU A 138 -23.75 -1.17 -1.43
CA LEU A 138 -24.12 -0.40 -0.25
C LEU A 138 -23.41 0.97 -0.26
N TYR A 139 -22.10 0.99 -0.47
CA TYR A 139 -21.35 2.24 -0.50
C TYR A 139 -21.75 3.13 -1.67
N ARG A 140 -22.01 2.56 -2.84
CA ARG A 140 -22.56 3.32 -3.98
C ARG A 140 -23.93 3.92 -3.71
N ALA A 141 -24.76 3.27 -2.89
CA ALA A 141 -26.06 3.78 -2.51
C ALA A 141 -25.99 4.86 -1.43
N LEU A 142 -25.10 4.69 -0.44
CA LEU A 142 -24.96 5.61 0.69
C LEU A 142 -24.26 6.94 0.31
N TYR A 143 -23.23 6.88 -0.54
CA TYR A 143 -22.40 8.03 -0.86
C TYR A 143 -22.63 8.50 -2.30
N ARG A 144 -22.75 9.82 -2.50
CA ARG A 144 -22.98 10.40 -3.85
C ARG A 144 -21.67 10.72 -4.59
N ARG A 145 -20.62 11.15 -3.89
CA ARG A 145 -19.37 11.68 -4.47
C ARG A 145 -18.11 11.21 -3.78
N HIS A 146 -18.21 10.50 -2.65
CA HIS A 146 -17.04 10.03 -1.90
C HIS A 146 -16.30 8.95 -2.68
N PRO A 147 -14.95 8.93 -2.67
CA PRO A 147 -14.13 7.91 -3.35
C PRO A 147 -14.43 6.46 -2.90
N ILE A 148 -14.88 6.26 -1.66
CA ILE A 148 -15.29 4.95 -1.10
C ILE A 148 -16.30 4.18 -1.98
N ARG A 149 -16.92 4.85 -2.94
CA ARG A 149 -17.83 4.24 -3.93
C ARG A 149 -17.12 3.36 -4.94
N THR A 150 -15.80 3.54 -5.07
CA THR A 150 -14.96 2.74 -5.97
C THR A 150 -14.27 1.67 -5.14
N PRO A 151 -14.18 0.43 -5.63
CA PRO A 151 -13.42 -0.62 -4.95
C PRO A 151 -11.98 -0.21 -4.67
N ILE A 152 -11.40 -0.69 -3.58
CA ILE A 152 -10.00 -0.42 -3.20
C ILE A 152 -9.04 -0.82 -4.32
N THR A 153 -9.30 -1.93 -4.98
CA THR A 153 -8.54 -2.43 -6.14
C THR A 153 -8.67 -1.53 -7.39
N GLY A 154 -9.61 -0.58 -7.37
CA GLY A 154 -10.00 0.16 -8.56
C GLY A 154 -10.86 -0.67 -9.50
N THR A 155 -10.78 -0.35 -10.79
CA THR A 155 -11.46 -1.05 -11.88
C THR A 155 -10.47 -1.47 -12.96
N ARG A 156 -10.80 -2.46 -13.80
CA ARG A 156 -9.98 -2.83 -14.96
C ARG A 156 -9.63 -1.63 -15.87
N THR A 157 -10.50 -0.63 -15.92
CA THR A 157 -10.27 0.59 -16.71
C THR A 157 -9.34 1.57 -16.00
N SER A 158 -9.51 1.76 -14.68
CA SER A 158 -8.67 2.71 -13.94
C SER A 158 -7.24 2.22 -13.78
N ILE A 159 -7.00 0.94 -13.48
CA ILE A 159 -5.66 0.39 -13.29
C ILE A 159 -4.80 0.43 -14.57
N ARG A 160 -5.43 0.45 -15.77
CA ARG A 160 -4.71 0.65 -17.04
C ARG A 160 -4.07 2.03 -17.16
N ARG A 161 -4.58 3.01 -16.44
CA ARG A 161 -4.07 4.39 -16.43
C ARG A 161 -3.00 4.63 -15.37
N VAL A 162 -2.77 3.66 -14.49
CA VAL A 162 -1.67 3.73 -13.51
C VAL A 162 -0.35 3.53 -14.25
N THR A 163 0.54 4.51 -14.14
CA THR A 163 1.87 4.52 -14.76
C THR A 163 2.96 4.58 -13.70
N PRO A 164 4.23 4.28 -14.02
CA PRO A 164 5.34 4.44 -13.10
C PRO A 164 5.43 5.85 -12.51
N GLU A 165 5.14 6.88 -13.30
CA GLU A 165 5.18 8.28 -12.86
C GLU A 165 4.08 8.58 -11.83
N VAL A 166 2.88 7.99 -12.02
CA VAL A 166 1.78 8.09 -11.04
C VAL A 166 2.16 7.40 -9.73
N LEU A 167 2.75 6.22 -9.79
CA LEU A 167 3.23 5.52 -8.60
C LEU A 167 4.33 6.30 -7.89
N GLN A 168 5.30 6.84 -8.64
CA GLN A 168 6.38 7.66 -8.09
C GLN A 168 5.84 8.92 -7.42
N LEU A 169 4.87 9.60 -8.05
CA LEU A 169 4.20 10.77 -7.48
C LEU A 169 3.56 10.43 -6.12
N CYS A 170 2.79 9.34 -6.05
CA CYS A 170 2.15 8.91 -4.80
C CYS A 170 3.17 8.49 -3.75
N PHE A 171 4.22 7.79 -4.16
CA PHE A 171 5.32 7.45 -3.27
C PHE A 171 5.98 8.70 -2.68
N ASP A 172 6.31 9.68 -3.50
CA ASP A 172 6.93 10.92 -3.05
C ASP A 172 6.02 11.72 -2.12
N ALA A 173 4.73 11.73 -2.39
CA ALA A 173 3.75 12.48 -1.59
C ALA A 173 3.45 11.84 -0.23
N PHE A 174 3.37 10.50 -0.16
CA PHE A 174 2.83 9.82 1.02
C PHE A 174 3.82 8.92 1.76
N TYR A 175 4.83 8.37 1.08
CA TYR A 175 5.80 7.45 1.67
C TYR A 175 7.04 8.16 2.18
N ARG A 176 7.49 9.22 1.53
CA ARG A 176 8.60 10.06 2.03
C ARG A 176 8.22 10.84 3.29
N CYS A 177 6.94 11.12 3.50
CA CYS A 177 6.44 11.76 4.73
C CYS A 177 6.57 10.90 5.99
N LEU A 178 6.89 9.61 5.87
CA LEU A 178 7.40 8.82 7.01
C LEU A 178 8.69 9.41 7.58
N LEU A 179 9.37 10.29 6.82
CA LEU A 179 10.64 10.92 7.16
C LEU A 179 10.54 12.44 7.41
N TYR A 180 9.36 13.07 7.19
CA TYR A 180 9.21 14.53 7.26
C TYR A 180 7.90 14.94 7.93
N THR A 181 7.94 15.91 8.83
CA THR A 181 6.78 16.56 9.46
C THR A 181 6.15 17.60 8.52
N SER A 182 5.69 17.17 7.36
CA SER A 182 4.79 17.99 6.55
C SER A 182 3.35 17.67 6.95
N PRO A 183 2.44 18.66 7.01
CA PRO A 183 1.02 18.35 7.17
C PRO A 183 0.57 17.38 6.08
N SER A 184 -0.32 16.44 6.45
CA SER A 184 -0.88 15.49 5.50
C SER A 184 -1.41 16.21 4.27
N PRO A 185 -1.21 15.70 3.04
CA PRO A 185 -1.81 16.27 1.85
C PRO A 185 -3.33 16.45 1.91
N ARG A 186 -4.00 15.77 2.87
CA ARG A 186 -5.44 15.92 3.15
C ARG A 186 -5.80 17.19 3.92
N ASP A 187 -4.82 17.79 4.61
CA ASP A 187 -5.03 18.91 5.53
C ASP A 187 -4.89 20.28 4.84
N SER A 188 -4.80 20.30 3.50
CA SER A 188 -4.61 21.51 2.68
C SER A 188 -5.79 21.79 1.74
#